data_5f354b39a8e873d976e3274b2aa5fe7c
#
_entry.id   5f354b39a8e873d976e3274b2aa5fe7c
#
_cell.length_a   1.000
_cell.length_b   1.000
_cell.length_c   1.000
_cell.angle_alpha   90.00
_cell.angle_beta   90.00
_cell.angle_gamma   90.00
#
_symmetry.space_group_name_H-M   'P 1'
#
loop_
_entity.id
_entity.type
_entity.pdbx_description
1 polymer ?
#
loop_
_entity_poly.entity_id
_entity_poly.type
_entity_poly.pdbx_seq_one_letter_code
_entity_poly.pdbx_strand_id
1 'polypeptide(L)'
;MNHVLRCSGYELMRADMVRGQGCYLYDAHDRRYLDFEAGVWCTALGHSHPRINQTIQAQIERIAHIGYRYTNSLIEETAVEVLDTLTLPDGKCVFLSSGSEAVEFGVQVARRITGQPLLLTLSDAYLAAYGSAGRKSPEEWVCFDWSACVACPHAEECDPQCRHLRAIPFERVGGLVFEPGSSSGLVRFPPIQLVQTLASLVKRRDGLVVVDEVTTGLGRTGTWYGFQHYALQPDIFALGKGLGNGYPVSAVAMTREVAERLEDSAFHYAQSHQNDPLACAIAREVIAVIREEELVERSDRVGAYFLGEMERVGRRHGVVKEVRGRGLMMAMEFGGQGGQDERFSLGWVYRQLMESGFLVGYKPVANLLRFYPALIIGEGDIAPFLEDLDPVLEGAM
;
A
#
# COMPACT_ATOMS: atom_id res chain seq x y z
N MET A 1 33.84 4.32 -8.72
CA MET A 1 32.89 4.46 -9.86
C MET A 1 31.53 3.92 -9.41
N ASN A 2 30.45 4.64 -9.67
CA ASN A 2 29.10 4.16 -9.33
C ASN A 2 28.46 3.64 -10.61
N HIS A 3 28.28 2.31 -10.71
CA HIS A 3 27.67 1.66 -11.90
C HIS A 3 26.16 1.48 -11.78
N VAL A 4 25.56 1.83 -10.63
CA VAL A 4 24.11 1.75 -10.41
C VAL A 4 23.47 3.08 -10.74
N LEU A 5 22.60 3.09 -11.76
CA LEU A 5 21.77 4.25 -12.07
C LEU A 5 20.77 4.46 -10.93
N ARG A 6 20.80 5.63 -10.33
CA ARG A 6 19.79 6.07 -9.39
C ARG A 6 18.76 6.91 -10.14
N CYS A 7 17.58 6.34 -10.32
CA CYS A 7 16.46 7.09 -10.86
C CYS A 7 16.11 8.23 -9.91
N SER A 8 15.88 9.42 -10.48
CA SER A 8 15.72 10.68 -9.75
C SER A 8 14.62 10.65 -8.68
N GLY A 9 14.78 11.46 -7.67
CA GLY A 9 13.76 11.79 -6.68
C GLY A 9 14.07 11.40 -5.24
N TYR A 10 15.14 10.61 -5.00
CA TYR A 10 15.50 10.21 -3.64
C TYR A 10 17.01 10.35 -3.42
N GLU A 11 17.36 11.10 -2.37
CA GLU A 11 18.73 11.13 -1.86
C GLU A 11 19.05 9.80 -1.16
N LEU A 12 20.27 9.29 -1.34
CA LEU A 12 20.73 8.12 -0.60
C LEU A 12 21.08 8.55 0.83
N MET A 13 20.26 8.17 1.77
CA MET A 13 20.40 8.60 3.17
C MET A 13 21.42 7.79 3.96
N ARG A 14 21.56 6.49 3.65
CA ARG A 14 22.55 5.59 4.25
C ARG A 14 23.09 4.63 3.19
N ALA A 15 24.38 4.39 3.24
CA ALA A 15 25.05 3.34 2.48
C ALA A 15 25.34 2.13 3.38
N ASP A 16 25.70 1.02 2.74
CA ASP A 16 26.26 -0.16 3.40
C ASP A 16 25.35 -0.83 4.45
N MET A 17 24.04 -0.89 4.17
CA MET A 17 23.11 -1.76 4.88
C MET A 17 23.37 -3.21 4.47
N VAL A 18 23.85 -4.04 5.40
CA VAL A 18 24.39 -5.38 5.09
C VAL A 18 23.58 -6.53 5.68
N ARG A 19 22.71 -6.27 6.67
CA ARG A 19 21.91 -7.30 7.34
C ARG A 19 20.56 -6.73 7.79
N GLY A 20 19.54 -7.57 7.77
CA GLY A 20 18.23 -7.27 8.35
C GLY A 20 17.72 -8.44 9.19
N GLN A 21 17.01 -8.15 10.29
CA GLN A 21 16.41 -9.15 11.14
C GLN A 21 15.19 -8.56 11.89
N GLY A 22 14.04 -9.17 11.73
CA GLY A 22 12.80 -8.65 12.33
C GLY A 22 12.52 -7.21 11.88
N CYS A 23 12.29 -6.32 12.83
CA CYS A 23 12.05 -4.89 12.55
C CYS A 23 13.33 -4.07 12.36
N TYR A 24 14.52 -4.69 12.31
CA TYR A 24 15.80 -3.98 12.36
C TYR A 24 16.64 -4.20 11.12
N LEU A 25 17.30 -3.12 10.67
CA LEU A 25 18.42 -3.15 9.71
C LEU A 25 19.75 -2.86 10.43
N TYR A 26 20.84 -3.33 9.84
CA TYR A 26 22.18 -3.16 10.37
C TYR A 26 23.14 -2.72 9.25
N ASP A 27 23.97 -1.72 9.53
CA ASP A 27 25.02 -1.28 8.61
C ASP A 27 26.33 -2.12 8.74
N ALA A 28 27.31 -1.80 7.91
CA ALA A 28 28.62 -2.49 7.90
C ALA A 28 29.42 -2.32 9.21
N HIS A 29 29.03 -1.41 10.10
CA HIS A 29 29.63 -1.21 11.43
C HIS A 29 28.80 -1.85 12.54
N ASP A 30 27.84 -2.73 12.19
CA ASP A 30 26.90 -3.42 13.08
C ASP A 30 25.99 -2.46 13.87
N ARG A 31 25.88 -1.22 13.43
CA ARG A 31 24.90 -0.28 14.01
C ARG A 31 23.49 -0.69 13.63
N ARG A 32 22.63 -0.81 14.63
CA ARG A 32 21.25 -1.23 14.51
C ARG A 32 20.34 -0.03 14.27
N TYR A 33 19.38 -0.20 13.36
CA TYR A 33 18.32 0.76 13.05
C TYR A 33 16.96 0.09 13.12
N LEU A 34 16.01 0.68 13.87
CA LEU A 34 14.61 0.27 13.80
C LEU A 34 14.01 0.81 12.49
N ASP A 35 13.49 -0.09 11.67
CA ASP A 35 12.99 0.25 10.34
C ASP A 35 11.46 0.47 10.33
N PHE A 36 11.06 1.74 10.38
CA PHE A 36 9.66 2.15 10.20
C PHE A 36 9.24 2.27 8.72
N GLU A 37 10.08 1.92 7.77
CA GLU A 37 9.74 1.88 6.34
C GLU A 37 9.56 0.45 5.82
N ALA A 38 9.99 -0.57 6.57
CA ALA A 38 9.86 -1.99 6.24
C ALA A 38 10.21 -2.29 4.75
N GLY A 39 11.38 -1.81 4.29
CA GLY A 39 11.82 -2.00 2.91
C GLY A 39 10.86 -1.41 1.87
N VAL A 40 10.40 -0.19 2.06
CA VAL A 40 9.33 0.48 1.29
C VAL A 40 8.04 -0.34 1.34
N TRP A 41 7.67 -0.75 2.58
CA TRP A 41 6.42 -1.43 2.93
C TRP A 41 6.31 -2.87 2.41
N CYS A 42 7.42 -3.47 2.01
CA CYS A 42 7.44 -4.80 1.42
C CYS A 42 7.70 -5.91 2.44
N THR A 43 8.45 -5.66 3.54
CA THR A 43 8.80 -6.67 4.55
C THR A 43 7.78 -6.69 5.69
N ALA A 44 6.56 -7.12 5.37
CA ALA A 44 5.43 -7.11 6.31
C ALA A 44 5.70 -7.97 7.57
N LEU A 45 6.40 -9.10 7.42
CA LEU A 45 6.80 -10.00 8.50
C LEU A 45 8.18 -9.67 9.09
N GLY A 46 8.75 -8.51 8.70
CA GLY A 46 10.11 -8.13 9.05
C GLY A 46 11.16 -8.75 8.12
N HIS A 47 12.40 -8.27 8.32
CA HIS A 47 13.56 -8.70 7.54
C HIS A 47 13.98 -10.13 7.90
N SER A 48 14.40 -10.89 6.89
CA SER A 48 14.98 -12.23 7.03
C SER A 48 14.10 -13.20 7.86
N HIS A 49 12.79 -13.15 7.65
CA HIS A 49 11.85 -14.00 8.39
C HIS A 49 12.18 -15.49 8.19
N PRO A 50 12.36 -16.29 9.28
CA PRO A 50 12.88 -17.66 9.17
C PRO A 50 12.04 -18.58 8.29
N ARG A 51 10.71 -18.55 8.43
CA ARG A 51 9.80 -19.39 7.64
C ARG A 51 9.83 -19.03 6.16
N ILE A 52 9.92 -17.72 5.82
CA ILE A 52 10.03 -17.27 4.43
C ILE A 52 11.36 -17.72 3.82
N ASN A 53 12.48 -17.56 4.55
CA ASN A 53 13.78 -18.03 4.10
C ASN A 53 13.79 -19.56 3.86
N GLN A 54 13.19 -20.33 4.76
CA GLN A 54 13.07 -21.78 4.63
C GLN A 54 12.19 -22.16 3.42
N THR A 55 11.08 -21.47 3.21
CA THR A 55 10.20 -21.69 2.06
C THR A 55 10.91 -21.42 0.74
N ILE A 56 11.68 -20.32 0.67
CA ILE A 56 12.50 -20.00 -0.51
C ILE A 56 13.49 -21.12 -0.80
N GLN A 57 14.25 -21.57 0.21
CA GLN A 57 15.25 -22.64 0.07
C GLN A 57 14.60 -23.95 -0.41
N ALA A 58 13.54 -24.38 0.26
CA ALA A 58 12.85 -25.62 -0.10
C ALA A 58 12.22 -25.59 -1.48
N GLN A 59 11.62 -24.44 -1.88
CA GLN A 59 10.95 -24.33 -3.17
C GLN A 59 11.94 -24.20 -4.33
N ILE A 60 13.07 -23.51 -4.15
CA ILE A 60 14.09 -23.34 -5.18
C ILE A 60 14.77 -24.68 -5.52
N GLU A 61 14.92 -25.57 -4.52
CA GLU A 61 15.45 -26.93 -4.73
C GLU A 61 14.49 -27.82 -5.54
N ARG A 62 13.20 -27.54 -5.51
CA ARG A 62 12.17 -28.30 -6.25
C ARG A 62 11.96 -27.72 -7.64
N ILE A 63 11.47 -26.49 -7.72
CA ILE A 63 11.24 -25.73 -8.95
C ILE A 63 10.97 -24.27 -8.64
N ALA A 64 11.74 -23.38 -9.22
CA ALA A 64 11.57 -21.93 -9.07
C ALA A 64 10.61 -21.35 -10.11
N HIS A 65 10.74 -21.79 -11.37
CA HIS A 65 10.05 -21.22 -12.53
C HIS A 65 9.63 -22.31 -13.52
N ILE A 66 8.40 -22.22 -14.06
CA ILE A 66 7.90 -23.17 -15.05
C ILE A 66 7.34 -22.50 -16.31
N GLY A 67 7.24 -21.15 -16.34
CA GLY A 67 6.61 -20.40 -17.42
C GLY A 67 5.09 -20.55 -17.44
N TYR A 68 4.42 -19.67 -18.15
CA TYR A 68 2.96 -19.53 -18.14
C TYR A 68 2.18 -20.64 -18.88
N ARG A 69 2.88 -21.61 -19.49
CA ARG A 69 2.25 -22.75 -20.20
C ARG A 69 2.08 -23.99 -19.34
N TYR A 70 2.58 -23.98 -18.14
CA TYR A 70 2.52 -25.12 -17.22
C TYR A 70 1.98 -24.66 -15.88
N THR A 71 1.38 -25.57 -15.16
CA THR A 71 0.85 -25.30 -13.81
C THR A 71 1.20 -26.45 -12.86
N ASN A 72 0.98 -26.25 -11.57
CA ASN A 72 1.06 -27.27 -10.53
C ASN A 72 0.05 -26.96 -9.42
N SER A 73 -0.17 -27.92 -8.50
CA SER A 73 -1.14 -27.78 -7.42
C SER A 73 -0.82 -26.61 -6.47
N LEU A 74 0.44 -26.29 -6.26
CA LEU A 74 0.86 -25.17 -5.39
C LEU A 74 0.28 -23.83 -5.86
N ILE A 75 0.24 -23.58 -7.18
CA ILE A 75 -0.32 -22.34 -7.74
C ILE A 75 -1.81 -22.25 -7.43
N GLU A 76 -2.56 -23.33 -7.65
CA GLU A 76 -4.00 -23.40 -7.36
C GLU A 76 -4.27 -23.26 -5.85
N GLU A 77 -3.52 -23.97 -5.01
CA GLU A 77 -3.63 -23.88 -3.56
C GLU A 77 -3.36 -22.45 -3.06
N THR A 78 -2.38 -21.77 -3.64
CA THR A 78 -2.08 -20.35 -3.31
C THR A 78 -3.20 -19.41 -3.75
N ALA A 79 -3.80 -19.67 -4.94
CA ALA A 79 -4.93 -18.88 -5.42
C ALA A 79 -6.14 -19.03 -4.48
N VAL A 80 -6.43 -20.26 -4.01
CA VAL A 80 -7.47 -20.50 -3.02
C VAL A 80 -7.21 -19.72 -1.71
N GLU A 81 -5.99 -19.75 -1.19
CA GLU A 81 -5.63 -18.99 0.02
C GLU A 81 -5.81 -17.49 -0.14
N VAL A 82 -5.40 -16.92 -1.28
CA VAL A 82 -5.60 -15.48 -1.58
C VAL A 82 -7.10 -15.17 -1.66
N LEU A 83 -7.87 -15.97 -2.38
CA LEU A 83 -9.32 -15.78 -2.54
C LEU A 83 -10.08 -15.93 -1.21
N ASP A 84 -9.64 -16.84 -0.34
CA ASP A 84 -10.20 -17.02 1.00
C ASP A 84 -10.03 -15.77 1.86
N THR A 85 -8.83 -15.15 1.85
CA THR A 85 -8.60 -13.88 2.58
C THR A 85 -9.48 -12.73 2.08
N LEU A 86 -9.89 -12.75 0.81
CA LEU A 86 -10.76 -11.76 0.17
C LEU A 86 -12.27 -12.11 0.28
N THR A 87 -12.61 -13.28 0.84
CA THR A 87 -13.96 -13.85 0.87
C THR A 87 -14.59 -14.01 -0.53
N LEU A 88 -13.78 -14.47 -1.48
CA LEU A 88 -14.14 -14.71 -2.88
C LEU A 88 -13.98 -16.19 -3.28
N PRO A 89 -14.73 -17.14 -2.67
CA PRO A 89 -14.48 -18.57 -2.86
C PRO A 89 -14.60 -19.04 -4.31
N ASP A 90 -15.40 -18.36 -5.13
CA ASP A 90 -15.62 -18.68 -6.54
C ASP A 90 -14.84 -17.75 -7.50
N GLY A 91 -13.96 -16.91 -6.98
CA GLY A 91 -13.15 -15.97 -7.75
C GLY A 91 -12.02 -16.66 -8.51
N LYS A 92 -11.28 -15.86 -9.29
CA LYS A 92 -10.02 -16.29 -9.93
C LYS A 92 -8.88 -15.35 -9.59
N CYS A 93 -7.67 -15.90 -9.61
CA CYS A 93 -6.45 -15.18 -9.28
C CYS A 93 -5.37 -15.41 -10.34
N VAL A 94 -4.54 -14.40 -10.59
CA VAL A 94 -3.29 -14.50 -11.35
C VAL A 94 -2.15 -13.90 -10.53
N PHE A 95 -1.00 -14.58 -10.50
CA PHE A 95 0.21 -14.09 -9.84
C PHE A 95 1.14 -13.43 -10.83
N LEU A 96 1.70 -12.29 -10.44
CA LEU A 96 2.56 -11.44 -11.23
C LEU A 96 3.77 -11.00 -10.38
N SER A 97 4.63 -10.11 -10.91
CA SER A 97 5.91 -9.80 -10.26
C SER A 97 5.92 -8.50 -9.46
N SER A 98 5.04 -7.55 -9.75
CA SER A 98 5.03 -6.24 -9.09
C SER A 98 3.63 -5.68 -8.89
N GLY A 99 3.47 -4.84 -7.85
CA GLY A 99 2.20 -4.16 -7.61
C GLY A 99 1.77 -3.25 -8.76
N SER A 100 2.71 -2.58 -9.43
CA SER A 100 2.41 -1.77 -10.62
C SER A 100 1.86 -2.61 -11.78
N GLU A 101 2.36 -3.83 -11.94
CA GLU A 101 1.85 -4.78 -12.93
C GLU A 101 0.45 -5.25 -12.55
N ALA A 102 0.21 -5.56 -11.28
CA ALA A 102 -1.10 -5.99 -10.80
C ALA A 102 -2.17 -4.91 -11.00
N VAL A 103 -1.87 -3.67 -10.66
CA VAL A 103 -2.80 -2.54 -10.88
C VAL A 103 -3.04 -2.32 -12.37
N GLU A 104 -1.99 -2.31 -13.20
CA GLU A 104 -2.13 -2.14 -14.65
C GLU A 104 -2.93 -3.28 -15.29
N PHE A 105 -2.75 -4.52 -14.81
CA PHE A 105 -3.57 -5.66 -15.23
C PHE A 105 -5.06 -5.42 -14.90
N GLY A 106 -5.38 -5.01 -13.67
CA GLY A 106 -6.75 -4.68 -13.27
C GLY A 106 -7.36 -3.56 -14.10
N VAL A 107 -6.57 -2.54 -14.43
CA VAL A 107 -6.96 -1.44 -15.36
C VAL A 107 -7.31 -1.97 -16.74
N GLN A 108 -6.47 -2.83 -17.30
CA GLN A 108 -6.70 -3.43 -18.63
C GLN A 108 -7.96 -4.31 -18.63
N VAL A 109 -8.17 -5.10 -17.56
CA VAL A 109 -9.38 -5.91 -17.38
C VAL A 109 -10.63 -5.03 -17.35
N ALA A 110 -10.63 -3.98 -16.52
CA ALA A 110 -11.77 -3.08 -16.41
C ALA A 110 -12.13 -2.45 -17.78
N ARG A 111 -11.15 -1.93 -18.51
CA ARG A 111 -11.36 -1.39 -19.86
C ARG A 111 -11.88 -2.43 -20.85
N ARG A 112 -11.29 -3.63 -20.81
CA ARG A 112 -11.67 -4.71 -21.71
C ARG A 112 -13.11 -5.14 -21.53
N ILE A 113 -13.53 -5.30 -20.29
CA ILE A 113 -14.87 -5.78 -19.95
C ILE A 113 -15.95 -4.73 -20.21
N THR A 114 -15.66 -3.46 -19.85
CA THR A 114 -16.66 -2.38 -19.96
C THR A 114 -16.69 -1.72 -21.35
N GLY A 115 -15.63 -1.91 -22.14
CA GLY A 115 -15.46 -1.21 -23.43
C GLY A 115 -15.25 0.31 -23.29
N GLN A 116 -15.08 0.82 -22.05
CA GLN A 116 -14.90 2.23 -21.75
C GLN A 116 -13.41 2.52 -21.49
N PRO A 117 -12.81 3.51 -22.18
CA PRO A 117 -11.39 3.83 -22.00
C PRO A 117 -11.11 4.64 -20.74
N LEU A 118 -12.09 5.43 -20.27
CA LEU A 118 -11.91 6.37 -19.18
C LEU A 118 -12.10 5.67 -17.81
N LEU A 119 -11.17 5.89 -16.89
CA LEU A 119 -11.24 5.40 -15.52
C LEU A 119 -11.22 6.56 -14.53
N LEU A 120 -11.84 6.35 -13.38
CA LEU A 120 -11.89 7.30 -12.28
C LEU A 120 -10.90 6.86 -11.19
N THR A 121 -10.15 7.81 -10.64
CA THR A 121 -9.36 7.61 -9.41
C THR A 121 -9.33 8.89 -8.58
N LEU A 122 -8.80 8.81 -7.37
CA LEU A 122 -8.56 9.98 -6.53
C LEU A 122 -7.22 10.64 -6.92
N SER A 123 -7.14 11.96 -6.82
CA SER A 123 -5.99 12.73 -7.31
C SER A 123 -4.68 12.44 -6.61
N ASP A 124 -4.72 11.95 -5.37
CA ASP A 124 -3.56 11.59 -4.55
C ASP A 124 -3.21 10.11 -4.57
N ALA A 125 -3.89 9.30 -5.37
CA ALA A 125 -3.54 7.88 -5.56
C ALA A 125 -2.23 7.72 -6.35
N TYR A 126 -1.36 6.81 -5.89
CA TYR A 126 -0.11 6.47 -6.58
C TYR A 126 -0.36 5.53 -7.77
N LEU A 127 -1.03 4.42 -7.53
CA LEU A 127 -1.40 3.32 -8.41
C LEU A 127 -0.19 2.54 -8.97
N ALA A 128 0.61 3.12 -9.87
CA ALA A 128 1.69 2.39 -10.53
C ALA A 128 2.90 3.28 -10.87
N ALA A 129 4.04 2.65 -11.09
CA ALA A 129 5.28 3.31 -11.55
C ALA A 129 5.32 3.51 -13.08
N TYR A 130 4.49 2.80 -13.84
CA TYR A 130 4.45 2.82 -15.30
C TYR A 130 3.03 2.52 -15.81
N GLY A 131 2.88 2.41 -17.12
CA GLY A 131 1.60 2.10 -17.77
C GLY A 131 0.62 3.28 -17.77
N SER A 132 -0.63 2.98 -18.00
CA SER A 132 -1.73 3.96 -17.98
C SER A 132 -1.98 4.45 -16.56
N ALA A 133 -1.97 3.55 -15.57
CA ALA A 133 -2.15 3.87 -14.15
C ALA A 133 -1.04 4.77 -13.58
N GLY A 134 0.20 4.65 -14.09
CA GLY A 134 1.31 5.52 -13.70
C GLY A 134 1.23 6.92 -14.33
N ARG A 135 0.87 7.00 -15.61
CA ARG A 135 0.78 8.28 -16.33
C ARG A 135 -0.47 9.08 -16.00
N LYS A 136 -1.60 8.39 -15.83
CA LYS A 136 -2.93 8.99 -15.57
C LYS A 136 -3.24 10.17 -16.50
N SER A 137 -3.09 9.94 -17.84
CA SER A 137 -3.37 10.98 -18.82
C SER A 137 -4.86 11.39 -18.78
N PRO A 138 -5.21 12.66 -19.05
CA PRO A 138 -6.59 13.13 -19.00
C PRO A 138 -7.53 12.45 -20.01
N GLU A 139 -6.98 11.87 -21.08
CA GLU A 139 -7.73 11.13 -22.09
C GLU A 139 -8.20 9.76 -21.59
N GLU A 140 -7.49 9.22 -20.59
CA GLU A 140 -7.71 7.89 -20.02
C GLU A 140 -8.19 7.91 -18.58
N TRP A 141 -8.02 9.04 -17.87
CA TRP A 141 -8.27 9.13 -16.43
C TRP A 141 -8.99 10.40 -16.02
N VAL A 142 -9.93 10.26 -15.10
CA VAL A 142 -10.46 11.32 -14.26
C VAL A 142 -9.81 11.21 -12.89
N CYS A 143 -8.91 12.13 -12.55
CA CYS A 143 -8.29 12.21 -11.24
C CYS A 143 -9.12 13.18 -10.37
N PHE A 144 -10.01 12.64 -9.55
CA PHE A 144 -10.92 13.45 -8.74
C PHE A 144 -10.21 14.05 -7.53
N ASP A 145 -10.15 15.38 -7.47
CA ASP A 145 -9.68 16.09 -6.28
C ASP A 145 -10.77 16.12 -5.21
N TRP A 146 -10.52 15.39 -4.13
CA TRP A 146 -11.44 15.25 -3.01
C TRP A 146 -11.11 16.17 -1.83
N SER A 147 -10.17 17.10 -1.97
CA SER A 147 -9.75 18.02 -0.90
C SER A 147 -10.94 18.81 -0.31
N ALA A 148 -11.86 19.23 -1.16
CA ALA A 148 -13.08 19.91 -0.74
C ALA A 148 -14.07 19.00 0.04
N CYS A 149 -13.88 17.68 -0.04
CA CYS A 149 -14.77 16.72 0.63
C CYS A 149 -14.35 16.44 2.09
N VAL A 150 -13.13 16.80 2.48
CA VAL A 150 -12.62 16.60 3.86
C VAL A 150 -13.46 17.38 4.89
N ALA A 151 -13.81 18.62 4.58
CA ALA A 151 -14.60 19.50 5.43
C ALA A 151 -16.03 19.70 4.88
N CYS A 152 -16.53 18.75 4.09
CA CYS A 152 -17.86 18.83 3.52
C CYS A 152 -18.91 18.74 4.63
N PRO A 153 -19.88 19.67 4.69
CA PRO A 153 -20.95 19.61 5.69
C PRO A 153 -21.88 18.40 5.50
N HIS A 154 -21.82 17.73 4.35
CA HIS A 154 -22.55 16.51 4.01
C HIS A 154 -21.63 15.27 4.02
N ALA A 155 -20.55 15.27 4.79
CA ALA A 155 -19.59 14.16 4.81
C ALA A 155 -20.21 12.82 5.27
N GLU A 156 -21.26 12.87 6.09
CA GLU A 156 -22.00 11.69 6.57
C GLU A 156 -23.04 11.17 5.55
N GLU A 157 -23.46 11.99 4.59
CA GLU A 157 -24.42 11.63 3.56
C GLU A 157 -24.06 12.32 2.24
N CYS A 158 -23.05 11.77 1.56
CA CYS A 158 -22.50 12.35 0.34
C CYS A 158 -23.57 12.46 -0.77
N ASP A 159 -23.93 13.69 -1.16
CA ASP A 159 -24.92 13.96 -2.20
C ASP A 159 -24.37 13.62 -3.59
N PRO A 160 -24.94 12.61 -4.30
CA PRO A 160 -24.55 12.27 -5.66
C PRO A 160 -24.75 13.41 -6.67
N GLN A 161 -25.55 14.41 -6.32
CA GLN A 161 -25.87 15.56 -7.16
C GLN A 161 -25.00 16.78 -6.85
N CYS A 162 -24.04 16.67 -5.92
CA CYS A 162 -23.17 17.79 -5.61
C CYS A 162 -22.36 18.24 -6.83
N ARG A 163 -22.02 19.54 -6.89
CA ARG A 163 -21.35 20.14 -8.07
C ARG A 163 -20.04 19.44 -8.44
N HIS A 164 -19.30 18.91 -7.46
CA HIS A 164 -18.02 18.26 -7.69
C HIS A 164 -18.20 16.89 -8.38
N LEU A 165 -19.21 16.10 -7.95
CA LEU A 165 -19.51 14.81 -8.56
C LEU A 165 -20.16 14.95 -9.93
N ARG A 166 -21.00 15.98 -10.14
CA ARG A 166 -21.60 16.26 -11.46
C ARG A 166 -20.57 16.60 -12.54
N ALA A 167 -19.38 17.05 -12.17
CA ALA A 167 -18.32 17.33 -13.12
C ALA A 167 -17.66 16.06 -13.69
N ILE A 168 -17.88 14.89 -13.08
CA ILE A 168 -17.36 13.61 -13.53
C ILE A 168 -18.26 13.04 -14.62
N PRO A 169 -17.72 12.72 -15.82
CA PRO A 169 -18.49 12.16 -16.94
C PRO A 169 -18.75 10.65 -16.72
N PHE A 170 -19.57 10.29 -15.73
CA PHE A 170 -19.81 8.91 -15.34
C PHE A 170 -20.31 8.00 -16.47
N GLU A 171 -20.96 8.58 -17.50
CA GLU A 171 -21.44 7.85 -18.67
C GLU A 171 -20.30 7.31 -19.56
N ARG A 172 -19.08 7.81 -19.36
CA ARG A 172 -17.86 7.38 -20.09
C ARG A 172 -16.87 6.64 -19.20
N VAL A 173 -17.17 6.52 -17.90
CA VAL A 173 -16.26 5.90 -16.92
C VAL A 173 -16.52 4.40 -16.84
N GLY A 174 -15.53 3.60 -17.22
CA GLY A 174 -15.57 2.14 -17.15
C GLY A 174 -15.23 1.54 -15.80
N GLY A 175 -14.63 2.33 -14.88
CA GLY A 175 -14.31 1.83 -13.56
C GLY A 175 -13.76 2.88 -12.61
N LEU A 176 -13.91 2.59 -11.32
CA LEU A 176 -13.23 3.27 -10.22
C LEU A 176 -12.00 2.45 -9.84
N VAL A 177 -10.81 3.04 -9.95
CA VAL A 177 -9.57 2.45 -9.42
C VAL A 177 -9.25 3.16 -8.12
N PHE A 178 -9.43 2.45 -7.00
CA PHE A 178 -9.42 3.03 -5.66
C PHE A 178 -8.26 2.47 -4.80
N GLU A 179 -7.45 3.36 -4.26
CA GLU A 179 -6.43 3.07 -3.26
C GLU A 179 -6.97 3.47 -1.88
N PRO A 180 -7.22 2.52 -0.94
CA PRO A 180 -7.89 2.78 0.35
C PRO A 180 -7.16 3.71 1.32
N GLY A 181 -5.86 3.91 1.10
CA GLY A 181 -5.04 4.87 1.82
C GLY A 181 -3.92 5.34 0.89
N SER A 182 -3.77 6.65 0.67
CA SER A 182 -2.86 7.16 -0.36
C SER A 182 -1.39 6.84 -0.07
N SER A 183 -0.80 5.94 -0.86
CA SER A 183 0.62 5.54 -0.79
C SER A 183 1.53 6.48 -1.58
N SER A 184 1.00 7.54 -2.17
CA SER A 184 1.82 8.64 -2.72
C SER A 184 2.75 9.29 -1.68
N GLY A 185 2.63 8.87 -0.43
CA GLY A 185 3.36 9.32 0.74
C GLY A 185 2.59 10.32 1.59
N LEU A 186 1.33 10.59 1.27
CA LEU A 186 0.48 11.52 2.02
C LEU A 186 -0.27 10.85 3.18
N VAL A 187 -0.47 9.54 3.12
CA VAL A 187 -1.20 8.75 4.14
C VAL A 187 -2.56 9.39 4.43
N ARG A 188 -3.36 9.57 3.40
CA ARG A 188 -4.71 10.15 3.50
C ARG A 188 -5.76 9.09 3.27
N PHE A 189 -6.84 9.20 4.02
CA PHE A 189 -7.97 8.30 3.95
C PHE A 189 -9.21 9.14 3.57
N PRO A 190 -9.75 8.96 2.36
CA PRO A 190 -10.92 9.74 1.92
C PRO A 190 -12.16 9.41 2.76
N PRO A 191 -13.16 10.31 2.82
CA PRO A 191 -14.41 10.05 3.53
C PRO A 191 -15.11 8.80 2.99
N ILE A 192 -15.61 7.95 3.90
CA ILE A 192 -16.24 6.66 3.57
C ILE A 192 -17.41 6.86 2.60
N GLN A 193 -18.30 7.81 2.90
CA GLN A 193 -19.49 8.08 2.10
C GLN A 193 -19.17 8.58 0.69
N LEU A 194 -18.09 9.36 0.53
CA LEU A 194 -17.60 9.76 -0.78
C LEU A 194 -17.22 8.54 -1.63
N VAL A 195 -16.42 7.64 -1.07
CA VAL A 195 -15.94 6.46 -1.80
C VAL A 195 -17.10 5.53 -2.16
N GLN A 196 -18.02 5.28 -1.23
CA GLN A 196 -19.23 4.50 -1.47
C GLN A 196 -20.10 5.12 -2.57
N THR A 197 -20.26 6.45 -2.56
CA THR A 197 -21.02 7.18 -3.57
C THR A 197 -20.37 7.05 -4.94
N LEU A 198 -19.05 7.26 -5.05
CA LEU A 198 -18.31 7.08 -6.31
C LEU A 198 -18.44 5.66 -6.85
N ALA A 199 -18.23 4.64 -6.00
CA ALA A 199 -18.40 3.24 -6.38
C ALA A 199 -19.82 2.92 -6.86
N SER A 200 -20.84 3.42 -6.15
CA SER A 200 -22.25 3.25 -6.53
C SER A 200 -22.56 3.91 -7.89
N LEU A 201 -22.07 5.13 -8.12
CA LEU A 201 -22.29 5.85 -9.38
C LEU A 201 -21.62 5.16 -10.58
N VAL A 202 -20.47 4.55 -10.37
CA VAL A 202 -19.79 3.75 -11.38
C VAL A 202 -20.52 2.44 -11.63
N LYS A 203 -20.87 1.68 -10.58
CA LYS A 203 -21.57 0.39 -10.72
C LYS A 203 -22.97 0.50 -11.35
N ARG A 204 -23.71 1.59 -11.11
CA ARG A 204 -25.00 1.84 -11.77
C ARG A 204 -24.92 1.97 -13.30
N ARG A 205 -23.71 2.03 -13.85
CA ARG A 205 -23.43 2.15 -15.29
C ARG A 205 -22.58 0.98 -15.80
N ASP A 206 -22.69 -0.17 -15.14
CA ASP A 206 -21.96 -1.39 -15.42
C ASP A 206 -20.43 -1.22 -15.39
N GLY A 207 -19.94 -0.18 -14.72
CA GLY A 207 -18.53 0.03 -14.45
C GLY A 207 -18.04 -0.85 -13.29
N LEU A 208 -16.74 -1.12 -13.26
CA LEU A 208 -16.10 -1.99 -12.27
C LEU A 208 -15.40 -1.19 -11.16
N VAL A 209 -15.31 -1.78 -9.98
CA VAL A 209 -14.51 -1.25 -8.86
C VAL A 209 -13.25 -2.10 -8.74
N VAL A 210 -12.11 -1.48 -9.02
CA VAL A 210 -10.77 -2.05 -8.84
C VAL A 210 -10.17 -1.45 -7.59
N VAL A 211 -9.74 -2.26 -6.63
CA VAL A 211 -9.03 -1.78 -5.44
C VAL A 211 -7.55 -2.07 -5.54
N ASP A 212 -6.75 -1.04 -5.30
CA ASP A 212 -5.30 -1.14 -5.14
C ASP A 212 -4.97 -1.36 -3.65
N GLU A 213 -4.79 -2.63 -3.29
CA GLU A 213 -4.41 -3.10 -1.95
C GLU A 213 -2.90 -3.39 -1.84
N VAL A 214 -2.13 -2.96 -2.80
CA VAL A 214 -0.68 -3.20 -2.84
C VAL A 214 0.01 -2.66 -1.58
N THR A 215 -0.48 -1.54 -1.03
CA THR A 215 0.07 -0.94 0.19
C THR A 215 -0.81 -1.19 1.42
N THR A 216 -2.12 -1.15 1.27
CA THR A 216 -3.11 -1.17 2.35
C THR A 216 -3.54 -2.55 2.79
N GLY A 217 -3.27 -3.56 1.96
CA GLY A 217 -3.66 -4.95 2.22
C GLY A 217 -2.79 -5.69 3.23
N LEU A 218 -3.19 -6.95 3.48
CA LEU A 218 -2.47 -7.92 4.30
C LEU A 218 -2.21 -7.44 5.74
N GLY A 219 -3.23 -6.83 6.37
CA GLY A 219 -3.17 -6.42 7.77
C GLY A 219 -2.64 -5.00 8.01
N ARG A 220 -2.10 -4.33 6.98
CA ARG A 220 -1.44 -3.02 7.12
C ARG A 220 -2.29 -1.97 7.84
N THR A 221 -3.58 -1.94 7.57
CA THR A 221 -4.51 -0.92 8.11
C THR A 221 -5.35 -1.42 9.30
N GLY A 222 -4.97 -2.55 9.92
CA GLY A 222 -5.73 -3.15 11.04
C GLY A 222 -6.90 -4.04 10.59
N THR A 223 -7.09 -4.21 9.29
CA THR A 223 -7.99 -5.17 8.66
C THR A 223 -7.22 -5.98 7.62
N TRP A 224 -7.72 -7.14 7.15
CA TRP A 224 -7.05 -7.88 6.08
C TRP A 224 -6.77 -6.99 4.88
N TYR A 225 -7.75 -6.13 4.51
CA TYR A 225 -7.66 -5.23 3.36
C TYR A 225 -8.27 -3.87 3.68
N GLY A 226 -7.66 -2.81 3.14
CA GLY A 226 -8.08 -1.43 3.39
C GLY A 226 -9.48 -1.10 2.87
N PHE A 227 -9.96 -1.77 1.80
CA PHE A 227 -11.31 -1.56 1.28
C PHE A 227 -12.41 -1.92 2.29
N GLN A 228 -12.11 -2.77 3.27
CA GLN A 228 -13.07 -3.19 4.31
C GLN A 228 -13.50 -2.00 5.18
N HIS A 229 -12.63 -1.01 5.40
CA HIS A 229 -12.99 0.23 6.11
C HIS A 229 -14.07 1.06 5.40
N TYR A 230 -14.28 0.81 4.12
CA TYR A 230 -15.24 1.52 3.28
C TYR A 230 -16.50 0.70 3.01
N ALA A 231 -16.61 -0.51 3.55
CA ALA A 231 -17.68 -1.45 3.28
C ALA A 231 -17.97 -1.62 1.78
N LEU A 232 -16.93 -1.60 0.94
CA LEU A 232 -17.03 -1.80 -0.50
C LEU A 232 -17.19 -3.28 -0.83
N GLN A 233 -17.72 -3.52 -2.02
CA GLN A 233 -17.68 -4.84 -2.68
C GLN A 233 -16.98 -4.65 -4.04
N PRO A 234 -15.65 -4.71 -4.06
CA PRO A 234 -14.88 -4.55 -5.29
C PRO A 234 -15.05 -5.76 -6.22
N ASP A 235 -14.73 -5.52 -7.49
CA ASP A 235 -14.80 -6.53 -8.53
C ASP A 235 -13.41 -7.13 -8.83
N ILE A 236 -12.35 -6.29 -8.67
CA ILE A 236 -10.96 -6.64 -8.93
C ILE A 236 -10.08 -6.11 -7.80
N PHE A 237 -9.08 -6.91 -7.39
CA PHE A 237 -8.18 -6.63 -6.26
C PHE A 237 -6.74 -6.78 -6.73
N ALA A 238 -5.95 -5.72 -6.62
CA ALA A 238 -4.51 -5.74 -6.89
C ALA A 238 -3.73 -5.83 -5.58
N LEU A 239 -2.94 -6.89 -5.41
CA LEU A 239 -2.13 -7.17 -4.22
C LEU A 239 -0.64 -7.13 -4.58
N GLY A 240 0.23 -6.88 -3.59
CA GLY A 240 1.67 -6.88 -3.80
C GLY A 240 2.45 -6.60 -2.53
N LYS A 241 3.66 -6.03 -2.65
CA LYS A 241 4.52 -5.62 -1.52
C LYS A 241 4.58 -6.67 -0.40
N GLY A 242 3.76 -6.49 0.66
CA GLY A 242 3.71 -7.39 1.81
C GLY A 242 3.47 -8.85 1.45
N LEU A 243 2.77 -9.14 0.34
CA LEU A 243 2.50 -10.48 -0.14
C LEU A 243 3.77 -11.32 -0.36
N GLY A 244 4.89 -10.67 -0.69
CA GLY A 244 6.17 -11.34 -0.92
C GLY A 244 7.16 -11.25 0.24
N ASN A 245 6.85 -10.49 1.28
CA ASN A 245 7.79 -10.18 2.36
C ASN A 245 9.21 -9.83 1.86
N GLY A 246 9.28 -8.94 0.85
CA GLY A 246 10.52 -8.51 0.21
C GLY A 246 10.89 -9.28 -1.07
N TYR A 247 10.25 -10.42 -1.35
CA TYR A 247 10.36 -11.10 -2.64
C TYR A 247 9.40 -10.50 -3.68
N PRO A 248 9.80 -10.35 -4.95
CA PRO A 248 8.94 -9.79 -5.98
C PRO A 248 7.76 -10.72 -6.32
N VAL A 249 6.61 -10.44 -5.76
CA VAL A 249 5.33 -11.10 -6.09
C VAL A 249 4.18 -10.13 -5.93
N SER A 250 3.20 -10.27 -6.80
CA SER A 250 1.91 -9.60 -6.71
C SER A 250 0.81 -10.56 -7.18
N ALA A 251 -0.44 -10.21 -6.93
CA ALA A 251 -1.58 -10.97 -7.40
C ALA A 251 -2.71 -10.05 -7.85
N VAL A 252 -3.48 -10.50 -8.83
CA VAL A 252 -4.78 -9.90 -9.14
C VAL A 252 -5.84 -10.95 -8.90
N ALA A 253 -6.70 -10.69 -7.94
CA ALA A 253 -7.90 -11.48 -7.72
C ALA A 253 -9.11 -10.77 -8.31
N MET A 254 -10.11 -11.52 -8.73
CA MET A 254 -11.33 -10.98 -9.30
C MET A 254 -12.54 -11.87 -8.98
N THR A 255 -13.71 -11.26 -8.97
CA THR A 255 -14.96 -11.99 -8.79
C THR A 255 -15.17 -13.00 -9.92
N ARG A 256 -15.96 -14.03 -9.66
CA ARG A 256 -16.33 -15.01 -10.67
C ARG A 256 -16.92 -14.38 -11.92
N GLU A 257 -17.84 -13.41 -11.75
CA GLU A 257 -18.47 -12.72 -12.87
C GLU A 257 -17.46 -12.01 -13.77
N VAL A 258 -16.49 -11.29 -13.17
CA VAL A 258 -15.42 -10.61 -13.92
C VAL A 258 -14.54 -11.62 -14.65
N ALA A 259 -14.20 -12.73 -13.99
CA ALA A 259 -13.34 -13.77 -14.57
C ALA A 259 -14.01 -14.44 -15.78
N GLU A 260 -15.29 -14.82 -15.68
CA GLU A 260 -16.06 -15.39 -16.81
C GLU A 260 -16.16 -14.42 -17.99
N ARG A 261 -16.50 -13.16 -17.74
CA ARG A 261 -16.53 -12.10 -18.78
C ARG A 261 -15.17 -11.88 -19.44
N LEU A 262 -14.08 -11.99 -18.66
CA LEU A 262 -12.72 -11.83 -19.18
C LEU A 262 -12.33 -12.99 -20.10
N GLU A 263 -12.63 -14.23 -19.71
CA GLU A 263 -12.39 -15.43 -20.53
C GLU A 263 -13.13 -15.37 -21.87
N ASP A 264 -14.39 -14.93 -21.86
CA ASP A 264 -15.20 -14.77 -23.07
C ASP A 264 -14.72 -13.62 -23.96
N SER A 265 -13.95 -12.67 -23.41
CA SER A 265 -13.54 -11.45 -24.12
C SER A 265 -12.33 -11.62 -25.04
N ALA A 266 -11.73 -12.82 -25.14
CA ALA A 266 -10.45 -13.07 -25.81
C ALA A 266 -9.31 -12.13 -25.32
N PHE A 267 -9.29 -11.82 -24.03
CA PHE A 267 -8.22 -11.03 -23.38
C PHE A 267 -6.91 -11.80 -23.46
N HIS A 268 -5.86 -11.12 -23.86
CA HIS A 268 -4.54 -11.72 -24.02
C HIS A 268 -3.54 -11.03 -23.11
N TYR A 269 -2.95 -11.79 -22.20
CA TYR A 269 -1.86 -11.36 -21.36
C TYR A 269 -0.84 -12.49 -21.19
N ALA A 270 0.43 -12.20 -21.41
CA ALA A 270 1.49 -13.17 -21.23
C ALA A 270 2.78 -12.47 -20.79
N GLN A 271 3.32 -12.92 -19.68
CA GLN A 271 4.67 -12.56 -19.23
C GLN A 271 5.37 -13.79 -18.65
N SER A 272 6.70 -13.80 -18.66
CA SER A 272 7.49 -15.00 -18.36
C SER A 272 7.26 -15.53 -16.94
N HIS A 273 7.10 -14.64 -15.95
CA HIS A 273 6.95 -15.00 -14.54
C HIS A 273 5.49 -15.01 -14.03
N GLN A 274 4.54 -15.08 -14.96
CA GLN A 274 3.14 -15.27 -14.60
C GLN A 274 2.95 -16.63 -13.90
N ASN A 275 2.35 -16.62 -12.71
CA ASN A 275 2.08 -17.80 -11.90
C ASN A 275 3.34 -18.61 -11.54
N ASP A 276 4.43 -17.94 -11.14
CA ASP A 276 5.67 -18.61 -10.73
C ASP A 276 5.51 -19.41 -9.43
N PRO A 277 5.92 -20.70 -9.39
CA PRO A 277 5.80 -21.53 -8.20
C PRO A 277 6.54 -20.96 -6.98
N LEU A 278 7.72 -20.38 -7.15
CA LEU A 278 8.47 -19.79 -6.04
C LEU A 278 7.73 -18.58 -5.45
N ALA A 279 7.21 -17.71 -6.30
CA ALA A 279 6.41 -16.56 -5.88
C ALA A 279 5.14 -17.00 -5.14
N CYS A 280 4.44 -18.01 -5.67
CA CYS A 280 3.25 -18.60 -5.04
C CYS A 280 3.56 -19.23 -3.67
N ALA A 281 4.66 -20.01 -3.55
CA ALA A 281 5.06 -20.60 -2.28
C ALA A 281 5.28 -19.53 -1.20
N ILE A 282 5.96 -18.44 -1.56
CA ILE A 282 6.23 -17.34 -0.64
C ILE A 282 4.94 -16.62 -0.26
N ALA A 283 4.08 -16.29 -1.23
CA ALA A 283 2.81 -15.62 -0.97
C ALA A 283 1.91 -16.42 -0.02
N ARG A 284 1.82 -17.74 -0.24
CA ARG A 284 1.08 -18.66 0.61
C ARG A 284 1.63 -18.69 2.04
N GLU A 285 2.95 -18.78 2.20
CA GLU A 285 3.60 -18.78 3.50
C GLU A 285 3.41 -17.45 4.25
N VAL A 286 3.47 -16.32 3.54
CA VAL A 286 3.17 -15.00 4.12
C VAL A 286 1.75 -14.95 4.67
N ILE A 287 0.76 -15.40 3.91
CA ILE A 287 -0.65 -15.44 4.36
C ILE A 287 -0.79 -16.34 5.58
N ALA A 288 -0.15 -17.52 5.58
CA ALA A 288 -0.16 -18.45 6.70
C ALA A 288 0.39 -17.82 7.98
N VAL A 289 1.55 -17.16 7.90
CA VAL A 289 2.15 -16.46 9.06
C VAL A 289 1.25 -15.33 9.57
N ILE A 290 0.70 -14.50 8.68
CA ILE A 290 -0.21 -13.41 9.07
C ILE A 290 -1.40 -13.96 9.86
N ARG A 291 -1.99 -15.08 9.40
CA ARG A 291 -3.15 -15.71 10.02
C ARG A 291 -2.79 -16.37 11.36
N GLU A 292 -1.73 -17.17 11.38
CA GLU A 292 -1.32 -17.94 12.57
C GLU A 292 -0.81 -17.08 13.72
N GLU A 293 -0.16 -15.97 13.41
CA GLU A 293 0.39 -15.03 14.40
C GLU A 293 -0.57 -13.86 14.70
N GLU A 294 -1.82 -13.89 14.16
CA GLU A 294 -2.85 -12.87 14.38
C GLU A 294 -2.34 -11.44 14.09
N LEU A 295 -1.58 -11.30 12.97
CA LEU A 295 -0.90 -10.04 12.68
C LEU A 295 -1.84 -8.92 12.23
N VAL A 296 -3.04 -9.24 11.78
CA VAL A 296 -4.08 -8.26 11.46
C VAL A 296 -4.56 -7.57 12.74
N GLU A 297 -4.93 -8.36 13.74
CA GLU A 297 -5.40 -7.92 15.06
C GLU A 297 -4.28 -7.21 15.81
N ARG A 298 -3.04 -7.70 15.68
CA ARG A 298 -1.85 -7.04 16.22
C ARG A 298 -1.64 -5.66 15.60
N SER A 299 -1.75 -5.55 14.27
CA SER A 299 -1.62 -4.28 13.55
C SER A 299 -2.65 -3.25 14.01
N ASP A 300 -3.89 -3.67 14.25
CA ASP A 300 -4.93 -2.79 14.79
C ASP A 300 -4.57 -2.32 16.20
N ARG A 301 -4.27 -3.24 17.10
CA ARG A 301 -3.97 -2.94 18.51
C ARG A 301 -2.69 -2.10 18.68
N VAL A 302 -1.57 -2.55 18.09
CA VAL A 302 -0.28 -1.84 18.21
C VAL A 302 -0.33 -0.53 17.43
N GLY A 303 -1.07 -0.51 16.31
CA GLY A 303 -1.32 0.70 15.53
C GLY A 303 -2.08 1.76 16.33
N ALA A 304 -3.14 1.38 17.04
CA ALA A 304 -3.90 2.29 17.90
C ALA A 304 -3.03 2.87 19.04
N TYR A 305 -2.20 2.01 19.67
CA TYR A 305 -1.23 2.46 20.67
C TYR A 305 -0.25 3.48 20.08
N PHE A 306 0.40 3.15 18.97
CA PHE A 306 1.41 4.00 18.35
C PHE A 306 0.84 5.33 17.88
N LEU A 307 -0.34 5.31 17.23
CA LEU A 307 -1.04 6.51 16.80
C LEU A 307 -1.36 7.43 17.99
N GLY A 308 -1.94 6.86 19.06
CA GLY A 308 -2.30 7.61 20.28
C GLY A 308 -1.09 8.26 20.95
N GLU A 309 0.04 7.56 21.03
CA GLU A 309 1.27 8.10 21.59
C GLU A 309 1.87 9.19 20.70
N MET A 310 1.90 9.00 19.38
CA MET A 310 2.36 10.06 18.45
C MET A 310 1.46 11.30 18.52
N GLU A 311 0.14 11.13 18.63
CA GLU A 311 -0.78 12.25 18.86
C GLU A 311 -0.51 12.96 20.19
N ARG A 312 -0.21 12.19 21.25
CA ARG A 312 0.13 12.76 22.56
C ARG A 312 1.41 13.60 22.49
N VAL A 313 2.43 13.10 21.81
CA VAL A 313 3.66 13.87 21.54
C VAL A 313 3.34 15.09 20.66
N GLY A 314 2.64 14.89 19.55
CA GLY A 314 2.30 15.96 18.61
C GLY A 314 1.56 17.14 19.25
N ARG A 315 0.62 16.87 20.18
CA ARG A 315 -0.11 17.94 20.89
C ARG A 315 0.77 18.85 21.77
N ARG A 316 1.98 18.40 22.15
CA ARG A 316 2.93 19.21 22.93
C ARG A 316 3.75 20.16 22.07
N HIS A 317 3.83 19.89 20.77
CA HIS A 317 4.67 20.63 19.84
C HIS A 317 3.84 21.36 18.79
N GLY A 318 3.80 22.69 18.84
CA GLY A 318 3.03 23.52 17.91
C GLY A 318 3.45 23.40 16.43
N VAL A 319 4.61 22.79 16.17
CA VAL A 319 5.08 22.50 14.80
C VAL A 319 4.38 21.29 14.17
N VAL A 320 3.79 20.39 14.97
CA VAL A 320 3.02 19.26 14.48
C VAL A 320 1.61 19.73 14.13
N LYS A 321 1.26 19.62 12.86
CA LYS A 321 -0.04 20.02 12.33
C LYS A 321 -1.09 18.92 12.53
N GLU A 322 -0.71 17.69 12.22
CA GLU A 322 -1.61 16.54 12.24
C GLU A 322 -0.83 15.24 12.39
N VAL A 323 -1.36 14.32 13.17
CA VAL A 323 -0.97 12.92 13.17
C VAL A 323 -2.17 12.11 12.71
N ARG A 324 -1.98 11.21 11.76
CA ARG A 324 -3.06 10.40 11.19
C ARG A 324 -2.60 9.01 10.83
N GLY A 325 -3.52 8.04 10.84
CA GLY A 325 -3.19 6.66 10.48
C GLY A 325 -4.37 5.71 10.60
N ARG A 326 -4.16 4.48 10.11
CA ARG A 326 -4.99 3.30 10.34
C ARG A 326 -4.08 2.08 10.46
N GLY A 327 -4.25 1.29 11.51
CA GLY A 327 -3.34 0.20 11.83
C GLY A 327 -1.89 0.71 11.88
N LEU A 328 -0.99 0.05 11.18
CA LEU A 328 0.44 0.42 11.09
C LEU A 328 0.77 1.21 9.80
N MET A 329 -0.14 2.02 9.32
CA MET A 329 0.02 2.95 8.22
C MET A 329 -0.23 4.38 8.71
N MET A 330 0.82 5.14 9.01
CA MET A 330 0.73 6.42 9.73
C MET A 330 1.59 7.52 9.14
N ALA A 331 1.20 8.77 9.41
CA ALA A 331 2.00 9.95 9.13
C ALA A 331 1.88 11.00 10.24
N MET A 332 2.96 11.76 10.40
CA MET A 332 3.02 13.00 11.16
C MET A 332 3.33 14.15 10.20
N GLU A 333 2.38 15.05 10.01
CA GLU A 333 2.49 16.23 9.15
C GLU A 333 2.84 17.46 9.99
N PHE A 334 3.75 18.25 9.47
CA PHE A 334 4.25 19.43 10.16
C PHE A 334 3.69 20.71 9.55
N GLY A 335 3.41 21.74 10.38
CA GLY A 335 2.98 23.05 9.95
C GLY A 335 4.15 23.87 9.36
N GLY A 336 3.85 24.79 8.44
CA GLY A 336 4.84 25.73 7.93
C GLY A 336 5.54 25.35 6.63
N GLN A 337 4.79 25.38 5.48
CA GLN A 337 5.42 25.82 4.23
C GLN A 337 5.17 27.31 4.06
N GLY A 338 6.24 28.08 4.05
CA GLY A 338 6.21 29.48 3.61
C GLY A 338 5.64 30.46 4.64
N GLY A 339 6.22 30.56 5.84
CA GLY A 339 6.13 31.85 6.42
C GLY A 339 5.69 32.04 7.86
N GLN A 340 5.84 31.10 8.77
CA GLN A 340 5.66 31.47 10.18
C GLN A 340 6.72 30.95 11.15
N ASP A 341 7.54 29.97 10.80
CA ASP A 341 8.74 29.68 11.58
C ASP A 341 9.89 29.27 10.65
N GLU A 342 10.74 30.24 10.29
CA GLU A 342 11.97 30.02 9.51
C GLU A 342 12.97 29.09 10.24
N ARG A 343 12.69 28.73 11.49
CA ARG A 343 13.54 27.93 12.36
C ARG A 343 13.28 26.44 12.27
N PHE A 344 12.03 26.00 11.95
CA PHE A 344 11.70 24.58 11.86
C PHE A 344 12.26 23.91 10.60
N SER A 345 12.99 22.81 10.76
CA SER A 345 13.53 22.01 9.67
C SER A 345 13.16 20.54 9.81
N LEU A 346 12.22 20.07 8.97
CA LEU A 346 11.89 18.65 8.89
C LEU A 346 13.10 17.78 8.51
N GLY A 347 13.99 18.28 7.66
CA GLY A 347 15.24 17.61 7.30
C GLY A 347 16.20 17.45 8.47
N TRP A 348 16.19 18.38 9.43
CA TRP A 348 16.95 18.25 10.65
C TRP A 348 16.33 17.17 11.56
N VAL A 349 15.01 17.20 11.80
CA VAL A 349 14.27 16.18 12.57
C VAL A 349 14.57 14.79 12.01
N TYR A 350 14.44 14.62 10.70
CA TYR A 350 14.70 13.36 10.02
C TYR A 350 16.13 12.85 10.27
N ARG A 351 17.14 13.74 10.16
CA ARG A 351 18.54 13.36 10.42
C ARG A 351 18.78 12.99 11.88
N GLN A 352 18.20 13.71 12.84
CA GLN A 352 18.34 13.37 14.26
C GLN A 352 17.73 11.99 14.56
N LEU A 353 16.52 11.70 14.10
CA LEU A 353 15.90 10.38 14.25
C LEU A 353 16.77 9.27 13.64
N MET A 354 17.34 9.50 12.45
CA MET A 354 18.24 8.54 11.82
C MET A 354 19.54 8.37 12.61
N GLU A 355 20.08 9.43 13.20
CA GLU A 355 21.25 9.37 14.07
C GLU A 355 20.95 8.68 15.40
N SER A 356 19.74 8.75 15.90
CA SER A 356 19.26 7.96 17.04
C SER A 356 19.00 6.48 16.70
N GLY A 357 19.04 6.10 15.41
CA GLY A 357 18.85 4.71 14.98
C GLY A 357 17.44 4.38 14.51
N PHE A 358 16.68 5.37 14.02
CA PHE A 358 15.33 5.17 13.49
C PHE A 358 15.26 5.55 12.02
N LEU A 359 14.84 4.61 11.17
CA LEU A 359 14.60 4.84 9.76
C LEU A 359 13.11 5.10 9.55
N VAL A 360 12.77 6.34 9.23
CA VAL A 360 11.40 6.78 9.00
C VAL A 360 11.23 7.28 7.57
N GLY A 361 10.03 7.21 7.02
CA GLY A 361 9.75 7.76 5.71
C GLY A 361 9.81 9.29 5.71
N TYR A 362 10.50 9.88 4.75
CA TYR A 362 10.71 11.31 4.63
C TYR A 362 10.08 11.86 3.36
N LYS A 363 9.12 12.77 3.51
CA LYS A 363 8.43 13.41 2.39
C LYS A 363 8.51 14.94 2.52
N PRO A 364 9.61 15.56 2.13
CA PRO A 364 9.84 17.00 2.34
C PRO A 364 8.83 17.88 1.62
N VAL A 365 8.41 17.53 0.40
CA VAL A 365 7.45 18.31 -0.39
C VAL A 365 6.08 18.41 0.33
N ALA A 366 5.69 17.40 1.08
CA ALA A 366 4.46 17.38 1.84
C ALA A 366 4.67 17.73 3.33
N ASN A 367 5.89 18.05 3.73
CA ASN A 367 6.31 18.37 5.08
C ASN A 367 5.85 17.32 6.11
N LEU A 368 6.09 16.03 5.81
CA LEU A 368 5.66 14.93 6.68
C LEU A 368 6.71 13.82 6.83
N LEU A 369 6.65 13.15 7.97
CA LEU A 369 7.23 11.83 8.23
C LEU A 369 6.13 10.78 8.16
N ARG A 370 6.48 9.57 7.70
CA ARG A 370 5.55 8.45 7.62
C ARG A 370 6.14 7.20 8.25
N PHE A 371 5.25 6.33 8.72
CA PHE A 371 5.60 5.15 9.50
C PHE A 371 4.80 3.96 9.00
N TYR A 372 5.51 2.96 8.47
CA TYR A 372 4.95 1.72 7.94
C TYR A 372 5.81 0.53 8.41
N PRO A 373 5.99 0.34 9.72
CA PRO A 373 6.84 -0.73 10.23
C PRO A 373 6.31 -2.11 9.82
N ALA A 374 7.13 -3.15 10.00
CA ALA A 374 6.66 -4.52 9.87
C ALA A 374 5.51 -4.79 10.85
N LEU A 375 4.58 -5.69 10.48
CA LEU A 375 3.39 -6.01 11.30
C LEU A 375 3.75 -6.68 12.63
N ILE A 376 4.93 -7.29 12.68
CA ILE A 376 5.47 -7.94 13.88
C ILE A 376 5.99 -6.97 14.94
N ILE A 377 6.05 -5.65 14.65
CA ILE A 377 6.52 -4.64 15.61
C ILE A 377 5.70 -4.69 16.90
N GLY A 378 6.36 -4.41 18.02
CA GLY A 378 5.74 -4.35 19.35
C GLY A 378 5.88 -2.99 20.01
N GLU A 379 5.11 -2.78 21.08
CA GLU A 379 5.18 -1.56 21.89
C GLU A 379 6.60 -1.34 22.45
N GLY A 380 7.29 -2.44 22.81
CA GLY A 380 8.67 -2.37 23.30
C GLY A 380 9.69 -1.93 22.24
N ASP A 381 9.43 -2.15 20.93
CA ASP A 381 10.25 -1.62 19.86
C ASP A 381 9.95 -0.12 19.62
N ILE A 382 8.69 0.29 19.82
CA ILE A 382 8.22 1.66 19.57
C ILE A 382 8.61 2.61 20.71
N ALA A 383 8.63 2.14 21.94
CA ALA A 383 8.87 2.99 23.12
C ALA A 383 10.16 3.82 23.03
N PRO A 384 11.34 3.28 22.66
CA PRO A 384 12.56 4.08 22.51
C PRO A 384 12.44 5.18 21.45
N PHE A 385 11.70 4.92 20.36
CA PHE A 385 11.43 5.95 19.35
C PHE A 385 10.62 7.11 19.92
N LEU A 386 9.59 6.82 20.71
CA LEU A 386 8.73 7.84 21.32
C LEU A 386 9.49 8.66 22.36
N GLU A 387 10.42 8.04 23.10
CA GLU A 387 11.30 8.72 24.06
C GLU A 387 12.24 9.71 23.35
N ASP A 388 12.77 9.37 22.18
CA ASP A 388 13.66 10.21 21.39
C ASP A 388 12.92 11.26 20.55
N LEU A 389 11.69 10.97 20.12
CA LEU A 389 10.89 11.87 19.27
C LEU A 389 10.62 13.20 19.95
N ASP A 390 10.27 13.18 21.23
CA ASP A 390 9.89 14.36 22.01
C ASP A 390 11.04 15.40 22.10
N PRO A 391 12.25 15.06 22.60
CA PRO A 391 13.38 15.99 22.62
C PRO A 391 13.86 16.40 21.21
N VAL A 392 13.72 15.53 20.21
CA VAL A 392 14.05 15.89 18.82
C VAL A 392 13.10 16.98 18.30
N LEU A 393 11.82 16.90 18.62
CA LEU A 393 10.86 17.95 18.24
C LEU A 393 11.09 19.25 18.99
N GLU A 394 11.47 19.19 20.28
CA GLU A 394 11.87 20.38 21.06
C GLU A 394 13.08 21.08 20.47
N GLY A 395 14.09 20.32 20.03
CA GLY A 395 15.31 20.85 19.42
C GLY A 395 15.14 21.36 17.96
N ALA A 396 13.99 21.12 17.35
CA ALA A 396 13.71 21.48 15.95
C ALA A 396 13.24 22.93 15.78
N MET A 397 12.97 23.64 16.85
CA MET A 397 12.56 25.04 16.93
C MET A 397 13.78 25.91 17.27
#